data_6eb8e07639addb8514891aa25f92058a
#
_entry.id   6eb8e07639addb8514891aa25f92058a
#
_cell.length_a   1.000
_cell.length_b   1.000
_cell.length_c   1.000
_cell.angle_alpha   90.00
_cell.angle_beta   90.00
_cell.angle_gamma   90.00
#
_symmetry.space_group_name_H-M   'P 1'
#
loop_
_entity.id
_entity.type
_entity.pdbx_description
1 polymer ?
#
loop_
_entity_poly.entity_id
_entity_poly.type
_entity_poly.pdbx_seq_one_letter_code
_entity_poly.pdbx_strand_id
1 'polypeptide(L)'
;MIERGKISSIQMAVMMNPTILATVLMLVPAITAKHAKQDLWLSPIWASVTGFIIVYIAYRFHKLYPKETLIQFSELILGKVIGKIIAASYLLFYMHITGIITREYGEFVSGTFLHLTPMVVVLGSMVMVSAFAVYGGLEVIGRCAEIIVPVVTLLYLTIFVLLFKDLDMSHMFPILENGLAPSLFGSIVPQCWFSEYFLISFFLPYLTDQEKGLKWGMISVFSVMLIMVITNIMTLLLLGKLNSVVTYPVMIAARYISIADFFEHLEAVVMAIWVAGAFVKITVFYYVLVLGMAQWLKLKDFRPLVLPTGVLLVIIGQWSASSLQELSQFLSSTATFYVLSFQLGLPIILLLIALIKNRSKQMKGK
;
A
#
# COMPACT_ATOMS: atom_id res chain seq x y z
N MET A 1 -7.84 26.08 -1.09
CA MET A 1 -7.51 24.67 -0.94
C MET A 1 -7.46 24.35 0.54
N ILE A 2 -7.95 23.20 0.97
CA ILE A 2 -7.96 22.75 2.38
C ILE A 2 -6.53 22.41 2.84
N GLU A 3 -5.74 21.80 1.95
CA GLU A 3 -4.30 21.55 2.16
C GLU A 3 -3.47 22.68 1.51
N ARG A 4 -2.46 23.16 2.23
CA ARG A 4 -1.54 24.21 1.77
C ARG A 4 -0.14 23.66 1.48
N GLY A 5 0.21 22.54 2.10
CA GLY A 5 1.48 21.84 1.90
C GLY A 5 1.63 21.36 0.45
N LYS A 6 2.85 21.40 -0.05
CA LYS A 6 3.21 20.89 -1.36
C LYS A 6 4.38 19.92 -1.25
N ILE A 7 4.36 18.89 -2.08
CA ILE A 7 5.43 17.90 -2.19
C ILE A 7 5.95 17.86 -3.62
N SER A 8 7.18 17.38 -3.81
CA SER A 8 7.69 17.07 -5.14
C SER A 8 7.13 15.73 -5.64
N SER A 9 7.18 15.52 -6.95
CA SER A 9 6.81 14.22 -7.53
C SER A 9 7.74 13.08 -7.07
N ILE A 10 8.99 13.40 -6.70
CA ILE A 10 9.92 12.45 -6.07
C ILE A 10 9.44 12.08 -4.67
N GLN A 11 9.07 13.05 -3.84
CA GLN A 11 8.53 12.81 -2.50
C GLN A 11 7.27 11.93 -2.57
N MET A 12 6.37 12.19 -3.51
CA MET A 12 5.22 11.33 -3.75
C MET A 12 5.64 9.90 -4.08
N ALA A 13 6.60 9.70 -4.99
CA ALA A 13 7.08 8.38 -5.37
C ALA A 13 7.72 7.64 -4.20
N VAL A 14 8.58 8.33 -3.42
CA VAL A 14 9.23 7.78 -2.22
C VAL A 14 8.20 7.39 -1.15
N MET A 15 7.20 8.23 -0.91
CA MET A 15 6.11 7.98 0.03
C MET A 15 5.27 6.75 -0.37
N MET A 16 5.02 6.54 -1.68
CA MET A 16 4.25 5.41 -2.17
C MET A 16 4.97 4.06 -2.01
N ASN A 17 6.31 4.02 -1.97
CA ASN A 17 7.06 2.78 -1.79
C ASN A 17 6.67 2.04 -0.49
N PRO A 18 6.85 2.60 0.72
CA PRO A 18 6.44 1.93 1.94
C PRO A 18 4.91 1.81 2.06
N THR A 19 4.15 2.70 1.42
CA THR A 19 2.68 2.59 1.38
C THR A 19 2.26 1.24 0.79
N ILE A 20 2.96 0.72 -0.21
CA ILE A 20 2.68 -0.60 -0.78
C ILE A 20 3.49 -1.69 -0.05
N LEU A 21 4.80 -1.50 0.13
CA LEU A 21 5.72 -2.55 0.59
C LEU A 21 5.50 -2.97 2.04
N ALA A 22 5.04 -2.07 2.91
CA ALA A 22 4.96 -2.34 4.35
C ALA A 22 4.15 -3.58 4.72
N THR A 23 3.06 -3.86 4.02
CA THR A 23 2.23 -5.03 4.27
C THR A 23 2.44 -6.14 3.25
N VAL A 24 2.77 -5.79 2.00
CA VAL A 24 2.97 -6.76 0.93
C VAL A 24 4.15 -7.69 1.20
N LEU A 25 5.27 -7.18 1.72
CA LEU A 25 6.46 -7.98 2.00
C LEU A 25 6.25 -8.98 3.14
N MET A 26 5.25 -8.75 4.02
CA MET A 26 4.93 -9.67 5.10
C MET A 26 4.30 -10.97 4.60
N LEU A 27 3.30 -10.87 3.73
CA LEU A 27 2.38 -11.96 3.41
C LEU A 27 2.52 -12.47 1.97
N VAL A 28 2.87 -11.60 1.02
CA VAL A 28 2.83 -11.94 -0.41
C VAL A 28 3.77 -13.06 -0.80
N PRO A 29 5.00 -13.20 -0.27
CA PRO A 29 5.83 -14.36 -0.61
C PRO A 29 5.14 -15.69 -0.29
N ALA A 30 4.46 -15.81 0.86
CA ALA A 30 3.69 -16.99 1.23
C ALA A 30 2.46 -17.20 0.35
N ILE A 31 1.72 -16.12 0.06
CA ILE A 31 0.51 -16.17 -0.77
C ILE A 31 0.86 -16.59 -2.21
N THR A 32 1.89 -15.98 -2.79
CA THR A 32 2.31 -16.31 -4.17
C THR A 32 2.86 -17.72 -4.27
N ALA A 33 3.60 -18.20 -3.26
CA ALA A 33 4.17 -19.54 -3.21
C ALA A 33 3.09 -20.65 -3.25
N LYS A 34 1.91 -20.42 -2.67
CA LYS A 34 0.80 -21.38 -2.69
C LYS A 34 0.32 -21.72 -4.11
N HIS A 35 0.38 -20.75 -5.03
CA HIS A 35 -0.07 -20.92 -6.41
C HIS A 35 1.08 -21.13 -7.38
N ALA A 36 2.11 -20.28 -7.30
CA ALA A 36 3.19 -20.22 -8.28
C ALA A 36 4.39 -21.13 -7.95
N LYS A 37 4.43 -21.72 -6.73
CA LYS A 37 5.52 -22.59 -6.27
C LYS A 37 6.89 -21.92 -6.51
N GLN A 38 7.81 -22.59 -7.24
CA GLN A 38 9.14 -22.09 -7.59
C GLN A 38 9.12 -20.87 -8.53
N ASP A 39 8.03 -20.60 -9.21
CA ASP A 39 7.87 -19.46 -10.12
C ASP A 39 7.21 -18.24 -9.46
N LEU A 40 7.13 -18.21 -8.12
CA LEU A 40 6.49 -17.13 -7.34
C LEU A 40 7.08 -15.75 -7.60
N TRP A 41 8.33 -15.67 -8.04
CA TRP A 41 9.02 -14.42 -8.36
C TRP A 41 8.46 -13.70 -9.60
N LEU A 42 7.76 -14.43 -10.50
CA LEU A 42 7.07 -13.84 -11.65
C LEU A 42 5.76 -13.13 -11.26
N SER A 43 5.12 -13.55 -10.17
CA SER A 43 3.81 -13.03 -9.78
C SER A 43 3.80 -11.51 -9.53
N PRO A 44 4.79 -10.86 -8.90
CA PRO A 44 4.85 -9.41 -8.78
C PRO A 44 4.97 -8.69 -10.13
N ILE A 45 5.62 -9.30 -11.12
CA ILE A 45 5.75 -8.71 -12.46
C ILE A 45 4.37 -8.58 -13.11
N TRP A 46 3.57 -9.65 -13.08
CA TRP A 46 2.20 -9.63 -13.59
C TRP A 46 1.31 -8.68 -12.79
N ALA A 47 1.42 -8.69 -11.47
CA ALA A 47 0.62 -7.83 -10.61
C ALA A 47 0.92 -6.33 -10.82
N SER A 48 2.16 -5.96 -11.14
CA SER A 48 2.58 -4.58 -11.36
C SER A 48 1.89 -3.91 -12.54
N VAL A 49 1.39 -4.68 -13.52
CA VAL A 49 0.61 -4.16 -14.65
C VAL A 49 -0.60 -3.37 -14.15
N THR A 50 -1.27 -3.84 -13.08
CA THR A 50 -2.36 -3.11 -12.43
C THR A 50 -1.87 -1.77 -11.89
N GLY A 51 -0.69 -1.71 -11.25
CA GLY A 51 -0.10 -0.47 -10.74
C GLY A 51 0.16 0.55 -11.86
N PHE A 52 0.74 0.12 -12.98
CA PHE A 52 0.97 1.00 -14.14
C PHE A 52 -0.32 1.54 -14.73
N ILE A 53 -1.35 0.70 -14.88
CA ILE A 53 -2.67 1.11 -15.35
C ILE A 53 -3.28 2.15 -14.42
N ILE A 54 -3.23 1.93 -13.10
CA ILE A 54 -3.82 2.80 -12.10
C ILE A 54 -3.11 4.16 -12.03
N VAL A 55 -1.79 4.19 -12.06
CA VAL A 55 -1.01 5.44 -12.12
C VAL A 55 -1.40 6.24 -13.35
N TYR A 56 -1.55 5.59 -14.52
CA TYR A 56 -2.01 6.24 -15.73
C TYR A 56 -3.43 6.80 -15.58
N ILE A 57 -4.37 6.03 -15.01
CA ILE A 57 -5.76 6.46 -14.77
C ILE A 57 -5.79 7.69 -13.85
N ALA A 58 -5.07 7.65 -12.73
CA ALA A 58 -5.01 8.76 -11.77
C ALA A 58 -4.43 10.03 -12.42
N TYR A 59 -3.38 9.89 -13.23
CA TYR A 59 -2.81 11.00 -13.99
C TYR A 59 -3.77 11.55 -15.06
N ARG A 60 -4.55 10.68 -15.72
CA ARG A 60 -5.59 11.12 -16.67
C ARG A 60 -6.67 11.94 -15.97
N PHE A 61 -7.12 11.53 -14.77
CA PHE A 61 -8.03 12.35 -13.96
C PHE A 61 -7.41 13.71 -13.61
N HIS A 62 -6.16 13.72 -13.19
CA HIS A 62 -5.46 14.96 -12.89
C HIS A 62 -5.37 15.90 -14.12
N LYS A 63 -5.12 15.38 -15.32
CA LYS A 63 -5.16 16.19 -16.55
C LYS A 63 -6.54 16.76 -16.86
N LEU A 64 -7.60 16.03 -16.57
CA LEU A 64 -8.98 16.49 -16.79
C LEU A 64 -9.46 17.46 -15.69
N TYR A 65 -8.98 17.27 -14.46
CA TYR A 65 -9.37 18.01 -13.25
C TYR A 65 -8.14 18.36 -12.40
N PRO A 66 -7.25 19.30 -12.83
CA PRO A 66 -5.91 19.47 -12.25
C PRO A 66 -5.87 19.91 -10.79
N LYS A 67 -6.94 20.52 -10.28
CA LYS A 67 -7.01 21.07 -8.91
C LYS A 67 -7.82 20.20 -7.95
N GLU A 68 -8.38 19.09 -8.44
CA GLU A 68 -9.38 18.32 -7.73
C GLU A 68 -8.86 16.94 -7.39
N THR A 69 -9.22 16.46 -6.21
CA THR A 69 -8.98 15.09 -5.77
C THR A 69 -10.13 14.17 -6.17
N LEU A 70 -9.99 12.86 -5.91
CA LEU A 70 -11.02 11.86 -6.14
C LEU A 70 -12.40 12.28 -5.61
N ILE A 71 -12.49 12.82 -4.41
CA ILE A 71 -13.75 13.22 -3.77
C ILE A 71 -14.42 14.34 -4.57
N GLN A 72 -13.64 15.31 -5.00
CA GLN A 72 -14.14 16.51 -5.68
C GLN A 72 -14.48 16.22 -7.15
N PHE A 73 -13.60 15.54 -7.89
CA PHE A 73 -13.92 15.25 -9.29
C PHE A 73 -15.06 14.24 -9.45
N SER A 74 -15.36 13.39 -8.45
CA SER A 74 -16.54 12.53 -8.46
C SER A 74 -17.82 13.35 -8.53
N GLU A 75 -17.93 14.45 -7.78
CA GLU A 75 -19.07 15.40 -7.86
C GLU A 75 -19.12 16.10 -9.24
N LEU A 76 -17.99 16.47 -9.82
CA LEU A 76 -17.92 17.13 -11.13
C LEU A 76 -18.33 16.19 -12.27
N ILE A 77 -17.98 14.90 -12.19
CA ILE A 77 -18.29 13.89 -13.21
C ILE A 77 -19.76 13.47 -13.12
N LEU A 78 -20.25 13.09 -11.95
CA LEU A 78 -21.54 12.43 -11.76
C LEU A 78 -22.67 13.39 -11.31
N GLY A 79 -22.30 14.65 -11.00
CA GLY A 79 -23.23 15.62 -10.42
C GLY A 79 -23.32 15.50 -8.89
N LYS A 80 -24.03 16.48 -8.30
CA LYS A 80 -24.00 16.73 -6.85
C LYS A 80 -24.51 15.56 -6.00
N VAL A 81 -25.54 14.84 -6.41
CA VAL A 81 -26.12 13.76 -5.61
C VAL A 81 -25.34 12.46 -5.77
N ILE A 82 -25.25 11.94 -7.00
CA ILE A 82 -24.58 10.67 -7.28
C ILE A 82 -23.08 10.78 -6.94
N GLY A 83 -22.43 11.90 -7.31
CA GLY A 83 -21.02 12.13 -7.00
C GLY A 83 -20.73 12.16 -5.50
N LYS A 84 -21.62 12.74 -4.68
CA LYS A 84 -21.49 12.69 -3.22
C LYS A 84 -21.67 11.29 -2.65
N ILE A 85 -22.57 10.49 -3.20
CA ILE A 85 -22.76 9.09 -2.76
C ILE A 85 -21.50 8.28 -3.07
N ILE A 86 -20.96 8.39 -4.29
CA ILE A 86 -19.73 7.71 -4.68
C ILE A 86 -18.54 8.19 -3.82
N ALA A 87 -18.41 9.48 -3.58
CA ALA A 87 -17.38 10.02 -2.69
C ALA A 87 -17.51 9.46 -1.26
N ALA A 88 -18.72 9.37 -0.72
CA ALA A 88 -18.98 8.76 0.60
C ALA A 88 -18.60 7.27 0.63
N SER A 89 -18.92 6.51 -0.44
CA SER A 89 -18.52 5.11 -0.52
C SER A 89 -16.99 4.91 -0.54
N TYR A 90 -16.25 5.82 -1.20
CA TYR A 90 -14.78 5.83 -1.12
C TYR A 90 -14.27 6.15 0.28
N LEU A 91 -14.90 7.08 1.00
CA LEU A 91 -14.52 7.39 2.38
C LEU A 91 -14.74 6.21 3.31
N LEU A 92 -15.86 5.51 3.18
CA LEU A 92 -16.13 4.27 3.92
C LEU A 92 -15.12 3.16 3.56
N PHE A 93 -14.80 3.01 2.27
CA PHE A 93 -13.77 2.10 1.80
C PHE A 93 -12.42 2.42 2.44
N TYR A 94 -11.93 3.67 2.35
CA TYR A 94 -10.64 4.06 2.94
C TYR A 94 -10.64 3.94 4.46
N MET A 95 -11.74 4.22 5.14
CA MET A 95 -11.86 4.04 6.58
C MET A 95 -11.70 2.56 6.96
N HIS A 96 -12.41 1.67 6.27
CA HIS A 96 -12.34 0.22 6.51
C HIS A 96 -10.95 -0.35 6.19
N ILE A 97 -10.40 -0.03 5.02
CA ILE A 97 -9.06 -0.50 4.62
C ILE A 97 -7.97 0.02 5.57
N THR A 98 -8.03 1.28 6.01
CA THR A 98 -7.07 1.80 6.99
C THR A 98 -7.16 1.06 8.32
N GLY A 99 -8.38 0.70 8.75
CA GLY A 99 -8.59 -0.16 9.92
C GLY A 99 -7.95 -1.55 9.75
N ILE A 100 -8.13 -2.18 8.58
CA ILE A 100 -7.50 -3.47 8.26
C ILE A 100 -5.97 -3.36 8.27
N ILE A 101 -5.40 -2.34 7.62
CA ILE A 101 -3.94 -2.09 7.62
C ILE A 101 -3.42 -1.90 9.06
N THR A 102 -4.17 -1.16 9.89
CA THR A 102 -3.84 -0.96 11.29
C THR A 102 -3.90 -2.30 12.05
N ARG A 103 -4.86 -3.15 11.74
CA ARG A 103 -4.97 -4.51 12.32
C ARG A 103 -3.82 -5.42 11.87
N GLU A 104 -3.43 -5.42 10.59
CA GLU A 104 -2.25 -6.16 10.10
C GLU A 104 -1.00 -5.80 10.90
N TYR A 105 -0.77 -4.49 11.12
CA TYR A 105 0.32 -4.02 11.96
C TYR A 105 0.21 -4.57 13.38
N GLY A 106 -0.97 -4.49 13.98
CA GLY A 106 -1.22 -4.97 15.34
C GLY A 106 -0.98 -6.47 15.50
N GLU A 107 -1.49 -7.29 14.58
CA GLU A 107 -1.29 -8.74 14.57
C GLU A 107 0.18 -9.11 14.44
N PHE A 108 0.92 -8.41 13.59
CA PHE A 108 2.35 -8.62 13.44
C PHE A 108 3.10 -8.30 14.74
N VAL A 109 2.90 -7.12 15.31
CA VAL A 109 3.63 -6.67 16.50
C VAL A 109 3.27 -7.50 17.74
N SER A 110 1.98 -7.73 17.98
CA SER A 110 1.52 -8.51 19.13
C SER A 110 1.87 -10.00 18.98
N GLY A 111 1.75 -10.53 17.75
CA GLY A 111 2.01 -11.96 17.49
C GLY A 111 3.49 -12.34 17.44
N THR A 112 4.41 -11.38 17.31
CA THR A 112 5.85 -11.68 17.18
C THR A 112 6.72 -11.14 18.30
N PHE A 113 6.35 -10.00 18.91
CA PHE A 113 7.21 -9.30 19.89
C PHE A 113 6.49 -8.92 21.18
N LEU A 114 5.27 -8.38 21.11
CA LEU A 114 4.55 -7.82 22.26
C LEU A 114 3.38 -8.70 22.68
N HIS A 115 3.62 -9.98 22.93
CA HIS A 115 2.59 -10.99 23.23
C HIS A 115 1.68 -10.66 24.42
N LEU A 116 2.19 -9.90 25.40
CA LEU A 116 1.46 -9.52 26.61
C LEU A 116 0.80 -8.13 26.54
N THR A 117 1.02 -7.40 25.45
CA THR A 117 0.47 -6.04 25.28
C THR A 117 -0.92 -6.12 24.65
N PRO A 118 -1.96 -5.51 25.25
CA PRO A 118 -3.29 -5.49 24.66
C PRO A 118 -3.27 -4.87 23.26
N MET A 119 -3.97 -5.50 22.32
CA MET A 119 -4.04 -5.07 20.91
C MET A 119 -4.39 -3.58 20.77
N VAL A 120 -5.36 -3.10 21.55
CA VAL A 120 -5.81 -1.70 21.50
C VAL A 120 -4.68 -0.71 21.81
N VAL A 121 -3.72 -1.08 22.67
CA VAL A 121 -2.56 -0.24 23.00
C VAL A 121 -1.59 -0.18 21.81
N VAL A 122 -1.36 -1.32 21.15
CA VAL A 122 -0.50 -1.40 19.98
C VAL A 122 -1.09 -0.59 18.81
N LEU A 123 -2.38 -0.76 18.53
CA LEU A 123 -3.07 0.01 17.48
C LEU A 123 -3.10 1.49 17.82
N GLY A 124 -3.48 1.82 19.05
CA GLY A 124 -3.64 3.20 19.54
C GLY A 124 -2.33 3.99 19.50
N SER A 125 -1.22 3.38 19.91
CA SER A 125 0.10 4.03 19.86
C SER A 125 0.52 4.36 18.40
N MET A 126 0.36 3.44 17.46
CA MET A 126 0.67 3.68 16.05
C MET A 126 -0.23 4.74 15.44
N VAL A 127 -1.54 4.65 15.66
CA VAL A 127 -2.50 5.64 15.15
C VAL A 127 -2.23 7.03 15.74
N MET A 128 -1.85 7.11 17.03
CA MET A 128 -1.52 8.39 17.67
C MET A 128 -0.28 9.05 17.04
N VAL A 129 0.80 8.28 16.81
CA VAL A 129 2.01 8.80 16.15
C VAL A 129 1.68 9.22 14.71
N SER A 130 0.88 8.41 14.00
CA SER A 130 0.39 8.76 12.65
C SER A 130 -0.46 10.04 12.67
N ALA A 131 -1.30 10.24 13.71
CA ALA A 131 -2.13 11.43 13.85
C ALA A 131 -1.28 12.72 13.95
N PHE A 132 -0.14 12.71 14.62
CA PHE A 132 0.77 13.87 14.64
C PHE A 132 1.29 14.21 13.24
N ALA A 133 1.69 13.20 12.46
CA ALA A 133 2.14 13.43 11.09
C ALA A 133 1.00 13.93 10.18
N VAL A 134 -0.19 13.35 10.30
CA VAL A 134 -1.41 13.78 9.56
C VAL A 134 -1.78 15.21 9.92
N TYR A 135 -1.73 15.57 11.21
CA TYR A 135 -2.00 16.94 11.68
C TYR A 135 -1.01 17.95 11.07
N GLY A 136 0.26 17.54 10.88
CA GLY A 136 1.30 18.31 10.20
C GLY A 136 1.05 18.53 8.70
N GLY A 137 0.21 17.69 8.07
CA GLY A 137 -0.14 17.78 6.66
C GLY A 137 0.80 17.06 5.71
N LEU A 138 0.52 17.17 4.42
CA LEU A 138 1.18 16.40 3.36
C LEU A 138 2.70 16.60 3.31
N GLU A 139 3.18 17.80 3.55
CA GLU A 139 4.61 18.10 3.52
C GLU A 139 5.37 17.38 4.64
N VAL A 140 4.80 17.29 5.84
CA VAL A 140 5.41 16.55 6.96
C VAL A 140 5.47 15.06 6.64
N ILE A 141 4.39 14.50 6.08
CA ILE A 141 4.35 13.08 5.68
C ILE A 141 5.42 12.79 4.61
N GLY A 142 5.53 13.66 3.59
CA GLY A 142 6.56 13.55 2.56
C GLY A 142 7.99 13.57 3.13
N ARG A 143 8.28 14.48 4.04
CA ARG A 143 9.60 14.58 4.71
C ARG A 143 9.89 13.37 5.61
N CYS A 144 8.89 12.87 6.35
CA CYS A 144 9.05 11.63 7.11
C CYS A 144 9.42 10.46 6.20
N ALA A 145 8.75 10.31 5.06
CA ALA A 145 9.04 9.26 4.10
C ALA A 145 10.46 9.40 3.50
N GLU A 146 10.93 10.61 3.19
CA GLU A 146 12.29 10.86 2.69
C GLU A 146 13.39 10.43 3.67
N ILE A 147 13.13 10.49 4.97
CA ILE A 147 14.08 10.02 6.00
C ILE A 147 13.95 8.51 6.20
N ILE A 148 12.73 8.01 6.34
CA ILE A 148 12.45 6.61 6.69
C ILE A 148 12.84 5.66 5.54
N VAL A 149 12.47 5.99 4.30
CA VAL A 149 12.63 5.06 3.17
C VAL A 149 14.09 4.70 2.88
N PRO A 150 15.05 5.64 2.82
CA PRO A 150 16.46 5.28 2.65
C PRO A 150 17.00 4.39 3.77
N VAL A 151 16.63 4.68 5.03
CA VAL A 151 17.06 3.87 6.20
C VAL A 151 16.50 2.46 6.11
N VAL A 152 15.19 2.34 5.89
CA VAL A 152 14.51 1.04 5.74
C VAL A 152 15.07 0.25 4.56
N THR A 153 15.33 0.90 3.43
CA THR A 153 15.92 0.27 2.25
C THR A 153 17.34 -0.23 2.53
N LEU A 154 18.15 0.56 3.22
CA LEU A 154 19.51 0.16 3.61
C LEU A 154 19.48 -1.06 4.54
N LEU A 155 18.64 -1.04 5.57
CA LEU A 155 18.46 -2.16 6.49
C LEU A 155 17.98 -3.42 5.75
N TYR A 156 17.03 -3.27 4.83
CA TYR A 156 16.55 -4.37 4.02
C TYR A 156 17.64 -4.98 3.12
N LEU A 157 18.43 -4.14 2.46
CA LEU A 157 19.58 -4.58 1.64
C LEU A 157 20.64 -5.27 2.51
N THR A 158 20.86 -4.80 3.72
CA THR A 158 21.78 -5.45 4.66
C THR A 158 21.33 -6.87 4.98
N ILE A 159 20.04 -7.08 5.29
CA ILE A 159 19.48 -8.43 5.51
C ILE A 159 19.73 -9.32 4.29
N PHE A 160 19.47 -8.80 3.09
CA PHE A 160 19.67 -9.54 1.85
C PHE A 160 21.13 -9.97 1.63
N VAL A 161 22.07 -9.05 1.87
CA VAL A 161 23.53 -9.35 1.75
C VAL A 161 23.96 -10.42 2.77
N LEU A 162 23.45 -10.35 4.00
CA LEU A 162 23.79 -11.31 5.03
C LEU A 162 23.26 -12.72 4.75
N LEU A 163 22.11 -12.83 4.06
CA LEU A 163 21.52 -14.12 3.67
C LEU A 163 22.17 -14.75 2.44
N PHE A 164 22.98 -13.99 1.69
CA PHE A 164 23.47 -14.42 0.38
C PHE A 164 24.20 -15.77 0.41
N LYS A 165 24.92 -16.06 1.50
CA LYS A 165 25.68 -17.32 1.68
C LYS A 165 24.78 -18.54 1.90
N ASP A 166 23.54 -18.35 2.37
CA ASP A 166 22.62 -19.42 2.76
C ASP A 166 21.58 -19.71 1.66
N LEU A 167 21.68 -19.04 0.50
CA LEU A 167 20.76 -19.19 -0.63
C LEU A 167 21.08 -20.47 -1.43
N ASP A 168 20.09 -21.34 -1.60
CA ASP A 168 20.19 -22.53 -2.43
C ASP A 168 19.48 -22.34 -3.78
N MET A 169 20.28 -22.20 -4.84
CA MET A 169 19.76 -22.01 -6.21
C MET A 169 18.94 -23.20 -6.72
N SER A 170 19.09 -24.38 -6.13
CA SER A 170 18.32 -25.57 -6.54
C SER A 170 16.81 -25.38 -6.35
N HIS A 171 16.39 -24.56 -5.38
CA HIS A 171 14.98 -24.27 -5.11
C HIS A 171 14.24 -23.55 -6.26
N MET A 172 14.99 -22.92 -7.18
CA MET A 172 14.41 -22.23 -8.33
C MET A 172 14.07 -23.18 -9.50
N PHE A 173 14.66 -24.38 -9.52
CA PHE A 173 14.53 -25.27 -10.65
C PHE A 173 13.54 -26.42 -10.41
N PRO A 174 12.83 -26.89 -11.46
CA PRO A 174 12.85 -26.36 -12.84
C PRO A 174 11.97 -25.11 -13.00
N ILE A 175 12.48 -24.12 -13.72
CA ILE A 175 11.73 -22.88 -14.00
C ILE A 175 10.62 -23.19 -15.00
N LEU A 176 9.40 -22.64 -14.74
CA LEU A 176 8.21 -22.78 -15.59
C LEU A 176 7.81 -24.24 -15.87
N GLU A 177 8.08 -25.16 -14.95
CA GLU A 177 7.71 -26.58 -15.11
C GLU A 177 6.23 -26.77 -15.46
N ASN A 178 5.34 -25.96 -14.88
CA ASN A 178 3.90 -26.00 -15.10
C ASN A 178 3.41 -24.85 -16.02
N GLY A 179 4.30 -24.26 -16.79
CA GLY A 179 4.02 -23.10 -17.65
C GLY A 179 3.79 -21.80 -16.88
N LEU A 180 3.26 -20.77 -17.55
CA LEU A 180 3.03 -19.44 -16.96
C LEU A 180 1.79 -19.34 -16.08
N ALA A 181 0.81 -20.23 -16.23
CA ALA A 181 -0.47 -20.15 -15.55
C ALA A 181 -0.36 -20.05 -14.00
N PRO A 182 0.48 -20.86 -13.31
CA PRO A 182 0.64 -20.78 -11.86
C PRO A 182 1.10 -19.39 -11.38
N SER A 183 2.04 -18.75 -12.08
CA SER A 183 2.53 -17.42 -11.73
C SER A 183 1.50 -16.32 -11.98
N LEU A 184 0.65 -16.48 -13.01
CA LEU A 184 -0.48 -15.59 -13.26
C LEU A 184 -1.54 -15.72 -12.16
N PHE A 185 -1.90 -16.93 -11.74
CA PHE A 185 -2.80 -17.13 -10.60
C PHE A 185 -2.20 -16.58 -9.30
N GLY A 186 -0.90 -16.76 -9.07
CA GLY A 186 -0.18 -16.18 -7.94
C GLY A 186 -0.18 -14.64 -7.94
N SER A 187 -0.38 -14.00 -9.09
CA SER A 187 -0.42 -12.53 -9.20
C SER A 187 -1.76 -11.91 -8.78
N ILE A 188 -2.85 -12.69 -8.71
CA ILE A 188 -4.21 -12.16 -8.47
C ILE A 188 -4.28 -11.36 -7.16
N VAL A 189 -3.78 -11.92 -6.08
CA VAL A 189 -3.83 -11.27 -4.76
C VAL A 189 -2.91 -10.04 -4.70
N PRO A 190 -1.64 -10.08 -5.12
CA PRO A 190 -0.76 -8.90 -5.13
C PRO A 190 -1.28 -7.71 -5.95
N GLN A 191 -2.16 -7.92 -6.93
CA GLN A 191 -2.77 -6.82 -7.69
C GLN A 191 -3.53 -5.84 -6.80
N CYS A 192 -4.12 -6.28 -5.68
CA CYS A 192 -4.83 -5.37 -4.80
C CYS A 192 -3.89 -4.33 -4.16
N TRP A 193 -2.67 -4.71 -3.78
CA TRP A 193 -1.68 -3.77 -3.28
C TRP A 193 -1.19 -2.81 -4.38
N PHE A 194 -0.93 -3.31 -5.59
CA PHE A 194 -0.59 -2.42 -6.70
C PHE A 194 -1.72 -1.46 -7.06
N SER A 195 -2.98 -1.80 -6.81
CA SER A 195 -4.09 -0.88 -7.04
C SER A 195 -4.14 0.28 -6.03
N GLU A 196 -3.50 0.16 -4.87
CA GLU A 196 -3.36 1.24 -3.89
C GLU A 196 -2.62 2.48 -4.46
N TYR A 197 -1.91 2.34 -5.60
CA TYR A 197 -1.37 3.49 -6.33
C TYR A 197 -2.44 4.51 -6.73
N PHE A 198 -3.73 4.16 -6.68
CA PHE A 198 -4.80 5.13 -6.90
C PHE A 198 -4.82 6.27 -5.86
N LEU A 199 -4.20 6.08 -4.70
CA LEU A 199 -3.97 7.12 -3.69
C LEU A 199 -3.27 8.36 -4.26
N ILE A 200 -2.44 8.21 -5.31
CA ILE A 200 -1.78 9.38 -5.94
C ILE A 200 -2.78 10.41 -6.48
N SER A 201 -4.03 10.02 -6.75
CA SER A 201 -5.10 10.95 -7.16
C SER A 201 -5.40 12.02 -6.10
N PHE A 202 -5.07 11.77 -4.83
CA PHE A 202 -5.16 12.75 -3.75
C PHE A 202 -3.91 13.66 -3.65
N PHE A 203 -2.77 13.24 -4.20
CA PHE A 203 -1.50 13.96 -4.08
C PHE A 203 -1.15 14.78 -5.31
N LEU A 204 -1.52 14.31 -6.52
CA LEU A 204 -1.24 14.99 -7.78
C LEU A 204 -1.60 16.48 -7.81
N PRO A 205 -2.76 16.93 -7.23
CA PRO A 205 -3.08 18.37 -7.17
C PRO A 205 -2.13 19.20 -6.32
N TYR A 206 -1.39 18.57 -5.41
CA TYR A 206 -0.48 19.23 -4.46
C TYR A 206 0.99 19.10 -4.82
N LEU A 207 1.31 18.57 -6.02
CA LEU A 207 2.69 18.51 -6.50
C LEU A 207 3.21 19.89 -6.94
N THR A 208 4.49 20.15 -6.64
CA THR A 208 5.19 21.34 -7.13
C THR A 208 5.54 21.23 -8.62
N ASP A 209 5.75 20.01 -9.13
CA ASP A 209 6.16 19.66 -10.48
C ASP A 209 5.17 18.62 -11.08
N GLN A 210 3.90 19.03 -11.21
CA GLN A 210 2.77 18.15 -11.59
C GLN A 210 2.99 17.41 -12.91
N GLU A 211 3.72 18.00 -13.87
CA GLU A 211 4.03 17.39 -15.15
C GLU A 211 4.90 16.11 -15.02
N LYS A 212 5.68 16.02 -13.94
CA LYS A 212 6.52 14.84 -13.64
C LYS A 212 5.79 13.75 -12.86
N GLY A 213 4.55 14.01 -12.40
CA GLY A 213 3.78 13.08 -11.58
C GLY A 213 3.60 11.70 -12.21
N LEU A 214 3.32 11.63 -13.52
CA LEU A 214 3.23 10.35 -14.24
C LEU A 214 4.55 9.59 -14.21
N LYS A 215 5.67 10.26 -14.57
CA LYS A 215 6.99 9.65 -14.63
C LYS A 215 7.39 9.04 -13.28
N TRP A 216 7.29 9.81 -12.22
CA TRP A 216 7.70 9.36 -10.89
C TRP A 216 6.73 8.33 -10.28
N GLY A 217 5.43 8.41 -10.60
CA GLY A 217 4.48 7.35 -10.27
C GLY A 217 4.83 6.02 -10.92
N MET A 218 5.17 6.01 -12.22
CA MET A 218 5.61 4.80 -12.93
C MET A 218 6.94 4.25 -12.39
N ILE A 219 7.91 5.12 -12.06
CA ILE A 219 9.17 4.72 -11.42
C ILE A 219 8.91 4.07 -10.07
N SER A 220 7.98 4.61 -9.27
CA SER A 220 7.61 4.03 -7.98
C SER A 220 7.01 2.63 -8.15
N VAL A 221 6.09 2.42 -9.11
CA VAL A 221 5.54 1.08 -9.41
C VAL A 221 6.65 0.10 -9.77
N PHE A 222 7.58 0.52 -10.64
CA PHE A 222 8.70 -0.32 -11.06
C PHE A 222 9.63 -0.67 -9.88
N SER A 223 9.93 0.31 -9.02
CA SER A 223 10.74 0.11 -7.80
C SER A 223 10.09 -0.91 -6.84
N VAL A 224 8.78 -0.76 -6.58
CA VAL A 224 8.02 -1.69 -5.73
C VAL A 224 8.00 -3.10 -6.35
N MET A 225 7.73 -3.21 -7.66
CA MET A 225 7.78 -4.48 -8.37
C MET A 225 9.15 -5.17 -8.20
N LEU A 226 10.25 -4.42 -8.40
CA LEU A 226 11.60 -4.95 -8.30
C LEU A 226 11.90 -5.47 -6.89
N ILE A 227 11.55 -4.71 -5.85
CA ILE A 227 11.74 -5.11 -4.46
C ILE A 227 10.93 -6.39 -4.15
N MET A 228 9.68 -6.48 -4.62
CA MET A 228 8.86 -7.68 -4.44
C MET A 228 9.44 -8.89 -5.16
N VAL A 229 9.96 -8.74 -6.38
CA VAL A 229 10.64 -9.81 -7.12
C VAL A 229 11.86 -10.30 -6.36
N ILE A 230 12.72 -9.38 -5.91
CA ILE A 230 13.92 -9.70 -5.14
C ILE A 230 13.53 -10.42 -3.83
N THR A 231 12.50 -9.96 -3.12
CA THR A 231 12.01 -10.60 -1.90
C THR A 231 11.52 -12.02 -2.16
N ASN A 232 10.74 -12.22 -3.21
CA ASN A 232 10.23 -13.53 -3.58
C ASN A 232 11.36 -14.49 -3.97
N ILE A 233 12.37 -14.02 -4.71
CA ILE A 233 13.57 -14.82 -5.02
C ILE A 233 14.31 -15.19 -3.74
N MET A 234 14.60 -14.21 -2.88
CA MET A 234 15.31 -14.44 -1.62
C MET A 234 14.62 -15.47 -0.75
N THR A 235 13.31 -15.31 -0.52
CA THR A 235 12.56 -16.25 0.32
C THR A 235 12.41 -17.63 -0.32
N LEU A 236 12.31 -17.71 -1.66
CA LEU A 236 12.32 -18.96 -2.39
C LEU A 236 13.65 -19.72 -2.23
N LEU A 237 14.75 -19.04 -2.51
CA LEU A 237 16.09 -19.66 -2.47
C LEU A 237 16.47 -20.11 -1.05
N LEU A 238 15.97 -19.41 -0.03
CA LEU A 238 16.23 -19.76 1.37
C LEU A 238 15.30 -20.85 1.89
N LEU A 239 13.99 -20.72 1.67
CA LEU A 239 12.97 -21.56 2.32
C LEU A 239 12.41 -22.66 1.40
N GLY A 240 12.63 -22.57 0.09
CA GLY A 240 12.07 -23.52 -0.87
C GLY A 240 10.56 -23.72 -0.68
N LYS A 241 10.14 -24.96 -0.52
CA LYS A 241 8.72 -25.33 -0.34
C LYS A 241 8.11 -24.81 0.98
N LEU A 242 8.92 -24.55 2.00
CA LEU A 242 8.44 -24.01 3.28
C LEU A 242 7.84 -22.61 3.13
N ASN A 243 8.21 -21.88 2.08
CA ASN A 243 7.69 -20.54 1.79
C ASN A 243 6.15 -20.49 1.74
N SER A 244 5.50 -21.54 1.26
CA SER A 244 4.02 -21.65 1.17
C SER A 244 3.32 -21.97 2.50
N VAL A 245 4.07 -22.40 3.52
CA VAL A 245 3.53 -22.89 4.80
C VAL A 245 3.66 -21.85 5.90
N VAL A 246 4.75 -21.06 5.89
CA VAL A 246 5.03 -20.05 6.90
C VAL A 246 4.22 -18.77 6.66
N THR A 247 3.79 -18.11 7.73
CA THR A 247 2.98 -16.88 7.63
C THR A 247 3.82 -15.68 7.18
N TYR A 248 5.03 -15.53 7.74
CA TYR A 248 5.93 -14.39 7.50
C TYR A 248 7.30 -14.87 6.98
N PRO A 249 7.43 -15.21 5.68
CA PRO A 249 8.67 -15.77 5.13
C PRO A 249 9.91 -14.90 5.38
N VAL A 250 9.78 -13.56 5.23
CA VAL A 250 10.91 -12.64 5.45
C VAL A 250 11.34 -12.62 6.92
N MET A 251 10.40 -12.77 7.86
CA MET A 251 10.71 -12.85 9.28
C MET A 251 11.47 -14.14 9.61
N ILE A 252 11.04 -15.26 9.01
CA ILE A 252 11.75 -16.55 9.15
C ILE A 252 13.14 -16.44 8.54
N ALA A 253 13.27 -15.82 7.34
CA ALA A 253 14.54 -15.61 6.69
C ALA A 253 15.53 -14.83 7.59
N ALA A 254 15.07 -13.78 8.29
CA ALA A 254 15.92 -13.03 9.19
C ALA A 254 16.45 -13.85 10.39
N ARG A 255 15.70 -14.87 10.83
CA ARG A 255 16.12 -15.78 11.91
C ARG A 255 17.21 -16.78 11.47
N TYR A 256 17.36 -17.01 10.15
CA TYR A 256 18.46 -17.84 9.64
C TYR A 256 19.81 -17.15 9.73
N ILE A 257 19.84 -15.82 9.88
CA ILE A 257 21.10 -15.08 9.97
C ILE A 257 21.73 -15.34 11.34
N SER A 258 22.81 -16.13 11.35
CA SER A 258 23.69 -16.30 12.51
C SER A 258 25.11 -15.89 12.11
N ILE A 259 25.64 -14.84 12.74
CA ILE A 259 26.99 -14.35 12.48
C ILE A 259 27.77 -14.42 13.78
N ALA A 260 28.68 -15.41 13.87
CA ALA A 260 29.64 -15.57 14.94
C ALA A 260 29.05 -15.51 16.36
N ASP A 261 27.87 -16.07 16.57
CA ASP A 261 27.10 -16.08 17.85
C ASP A 261 26.86 -14.69 18.47
N PHE A 262 27.17 -13.61 17.74
CA PHE A 262 27.04 -12.24 18.22
C PHE A 262 25.81 -11.51 17.64
N PHE A 263 25.36 -11.86 16.45
CA PHE A 263 24.18 -11.30 15.79
C PHE A 263 23.07 -12.36 15.65
N GLU A 264 22.49 -12.77 16.78
CA GLU A 264 21.43 -13.80 16.81
C GLU A 264 20.00 -13.23 16.72
N HIS A 265 19.80 -11.89 16.76
CA HIS A 265 18.47 -11.27 16.89
C HIS A 265 18.17 -10.24 15.80
N LEU A 266 18.46 -10.59 14.52
CA LEU A 266 18.16 -9.70 13.40
C LEU A 266 16.66 -9.57 13.10
N GLU A 267 15.80 -10.39 13.72
CA GLU A 267 14.36 -10.17 13.71
C GLU A 267 13.95 -8.79 14.27
N ALA A 268 14.72 -8.20 15.19
CA ALA A 268 14.49 -6.84 15.67
C ALA A 268 14.69 -5.79 14.57
N VAL A 269 15.63 -6.01 13.65
CA VAL A 269 15.82 -5.15 12.46
C VAL A 269 14.63 -5.25 11.52
N VAL A 270 14.14 -6.47 11.27
CA VAL A 270 12.92 -6.69 10.47
C VAL A 270 11.72 -6.01 11.11
N MET A 271 11.59 -6.10 12.44
CA MET A 271 10.56 -5.37 13.17
C MET A 271 10.66 -3.86 12.93
N ALA A 272 11.86 -3.28 13.05
CA ALA A 272 12.08 -1.85 12.85
C ALA A 272 11.70 -1.42 11.42
N ILE A 273 12.07 -2.21 10.40
CA ILE A 273 11.71 -1.99 8.99
C ILE A 273 10.17 -1.95 8.83
N TRP A 274 9.48 -2.93 9.40
CA TRP A 274 8.03 -3.03 9.23
C TRP A 274 7.25 -2.02 10.04
N VAL A 275 7.66 -1.72 11.27
CA VAL A 275 7.05 -0.67 12.08
C VAL A 275 7.18 0.69 11.40
N ALA A 276 8.38 1.01 10.88
CA ALA A 276 8.62 2.26 10.16
C ALA A 276 7.84 2.32 8.84
N GLY A 277 7.77 1.22 8.09
CA GLY A 277 6.97 1.10 6.87
C GLY A 277 5.47 1.23 7.15
N ALA A 278 4.97 0.53 8.18
CA ALA A 278 3.57 0.60 8.60
C ALA A 278 3.17 2.01 9.06
N PHE A 279 4.06 2.72 9.76
CA PHE A 279 3.85 4.13 10.12
C PHE A 279 3.58 4.98 8.87
N VAL A 280 4.40 4.87 7.82
CA VAL A 280 4.18 5.65 6.58
C VAL A 280 2.88 5.21 5.91
N LYS A 281 2.62 3.92 5.76
CA LYS A 281 1.40 3.40 5.13
C LYS A 281 0.14 3.86 5.86
N ILE A 282 0.05 3.64 7.16
CA ILE A 282 -1.10 4.05 7.98
C ILE A 282 -1.29 5.57 7.89
N THR A 283 -0.20 6.35 8.00
CA THR A 283 -0.25 7.81 7.92
C THR A 283 -0.79 8.30 6.57
N VAL A 284 -0.35 7.70 5.46
CA VAL A 284 -0.81 8.04 4.10
C VAL A 284 -2.30 7.76 3.93
N PHE A 285 -2.77 6.58 4.30
CA PHE A 285 -4.19 6.21 4.21
C PHE A 285 -5.04 7.07 5.15
N TYR A 286 -4.57 7.31 6.36
CA TYR A 286 -5.24 8.16 7.33
C TYR A 286 -5.36 9.61 6.84
N TYR A 287 -4.29 10.16 6.27
CA TYR A 287 -4.30 11.49 5.68
C TYR A 287 -5.31 11.61 4.54
N VAL A 288 -5.31 10.64 3.61
CA VAL A 288 -6.27 10.60 2.49
C VAL A 288 -7.70 10.55 2.98
N LEU A 289 -7.98 9.75 4.02
CA LEU A 289 -9.30 9.66 4.63
C LEU A 289 -9.74 11.00 5.23
N VAL A 290 -8.88 11.62 6.06
CA VAL A 290 -9.19 12.88 6.75
C VAL A 290 -9.33 14.04 5.76
N LEU A 291 -8.43 14.14 4.78
CA LEU A 291 -8.53 15.13 3.71
C LEU A 291 -9.81 14.95 2.91
N GLY A 292 -10.12 13.72 2.52
CA GLY A 292 -11.32 13.38 1.78
C GLY A 292 -12.61 13.70 2.54
N MET A 293 -12.66 13.39 3.84
CA MET A 293 -13.77 13.75 4.72
C MET A 293 -13.97 15.27 4.79
N ALA A 294 -12.88 16.02 4.96
CA ALA A 294 -12.94 17.48 5.00
C ALA A 294 -13.45 18.09 3.68
N GLN A 295 -13.03 17.50 2.55
CA GLN A 295 -13.51 17.91 1.22
C GLN A 295 -15.01 17.59 1.03
N TRP A 296 -15.44 16.39 1.43
CA TRP A 296 -16.82 15.96 1.34
C TRP A 296 -17.78 16.80 2.19
N LEU A 297 -17.32 17.17 3.41
CA LEU A 297 -18.04 18.06 4.34
C LEU A 297 -17.86 19.54 3.99
N LYS A 298 -17.01 19.90 3.01
CA LYS A 298 -16.68 21.27 2.62
C LYS A 298 -16.11 22.13 3.76
N LEU A 299 -15.33 21.51 4.63
CA LEU A 299 -14.64 22.21 5.71
C LEU A 299 -13.48 23.07 5.16
N LYS A 300 -13.08 24.07 5.92
CA LYS A 300 -11.93 24.94 5.58
C LYS A 300 -10.59 24.35 6.01
N ASP A 301 -10.61 23.46 7.00
CA ASP A 301 -9.44 22.80 7.57
C ASP A 301 -9.78 21.33 7.88
N PHE A 302 -8.84 20.42 7.63
CA PHE A 302 -9.01 19.00 7.90
C PHE A 302 -8.57 18.59 9.32
N ARG A 303 -7.74 19.40 9.99
CA ARG A 303 -7.13 19.09 11.28
C ARG A 303 -8.13 18.70 12.40
N PRO A 304 -9.31 19.34 12.52
CA PRO A 304 -10.29 18.95 13.53
C PRO A 304 -10.79 17.50 13.38
N LEU A 305 -10.71 16.92 12.18
CA LEU A 305 -11.13 15.55 11.91
C LEU A 305 -10.05 14.51 12.29
N VAL A 306 -8.80 14.93 12.51
CA VAL A 306 -7.69 13.99 12.73
C VAL A 306 -7.98 13.11 13.93
N LEU A 307 -8.11 13.64 15.14
CA LEU A 307 -8.28 12.83 16.35
C LEU A 307 -9.58 11.98 16.34
N PRO A 308 -10.76 12.50 15.99
CA PRO A 308 -11.97 11.66 15.93
C PRO A 308 -11.83 10.50 14.95
N THR A 309 -11.24 10.74 13.78
CA THR A 309 -10.99 9.68 12.78
C THR A 309 -9.97 8.66 13.32
N GLY A 310 -8.94 9.09 14.03
CA GLY A 310 -7.98 8.19 14.68
C GLY A 310 -8.63 7.23 15.66
N VAL A 311 -9.52 7.72 16.51
CA VAL A 311 -10.30 6.86 17.42
C VAL A 311 -11.12 5.83 16.64
N LEU A 312 -11.79 6.25 15.56
CA LEU A 312 -12.55 5.33 14.70
C LEU A 312 -11.64 4.28 14.05
N LEU A 313 -10.43 4.66 13.61
CA LEU A 313 -9.48 3.71 13.03
C LEU A 313 -9.03 2.65 14.04
N VAL A 314 -8.80 3.01 15.29
CA VAL A 314 -8.48 2.03 16.35
C VAL A 314 -9.65 1.08 16.58
N ILE A 315 -10.88 1.61 16.67
CA ILE A 315 -12.10 0.79 16.85
C ILE A 315 -12.28 -0.18 15.68
N ILE A 316 -12.20 0.32 14.45
CA ILE A 316 -12.35 -0.52 13.25
C ILE A 316 -11.22 -1.54 13.17
N GLY A 317 -9.97 -1.15 13.45
CA GLY A 317 -8.84 -2.07 13.51
C GLY A 317 -9.05 -3.19 14.53
N GLN A 318 -9.64 -2.87 15.69
CA GLN A 318 -9.97 -3.88 16.70
C GLN A 318 -11.07 -4.84 16.24
N TRP A 319 -12.05 -4.36 15.45
CA TRP A 319 -13.22 -5.14 15.05
C TRP A 319 -13.08 -5.80 13.66
N SER A 320 -12.13 -5.37 12.84
CA SER A 320 -11.99 -5.84 11.45
C SER A 320 -11.65 -7.31 11.32
N ALA A 321 -11.05 -7.91 12.32
CA ALA A 321 -10.79 -9.35 12.40
C ALA A 321 -10.66 -9.80 13.86
N SER A 322 -11.11 -11.00 14.18
CA SER A 322 -10.98 -11.57 15.53
C SER A 322 -9.61 -12.22 15.76
N SER A 323 -8.90 -12.58 14.68
CA SER A 323 -7.62 -13.28 14.71
C SER A 323 -6.81 -13.04 13.43
N LEU A 324 -5.49 -13.33 13.51
CA LEU A 324 -4.61 -13.32 12.34
C LEU A 324 -5.10 -14.29 11.23
N GLN A 325 -5.70 -15.41 11.61
CA GLN A 325 -6.20 -16.40 10.64
C GLN A 325 -7.36 -15.82 9.82
N GLU A 326 -8.34 -15.21 10.47
CA GLU A 326 -9.46 -14.55 9.80
C GLU A 326 -8.97 -13.42 8.89
N LEU A 327 -8.05 -12.58 9.39
CA LEU A 327 -7.44 -11.51 8.61
C LEU A 327 -6.72 -12.05 7.37
N SER A 328 -5.91 -13.09 7.52
CA SER A 328 -5.19 -13.74 6.41
C SER A 328 -6.15 -14.35 5.38
N GLN A 329 -7.24 -14.96 5.82
CA GLN A 329 -8.28 -15.49 4.93
C GLN A 329 -8.97 -14.36 4.15
N PHE A 330 -9.32 -13.26 4.81
CA PHE A 330 -9.88 -12.09 4.15
C PHE A 330 -8.93 -11.53 3.09
N LEU A 331 -7.66 -11.30 3.44
CA LEU A 331 -6.64 -10.74 2.55
C LEU A 331 -6.35 -11.63 1.33
N SER A 332 -6.34 -12.95 1.52
CA SER A 332 -6.06 -13.91 0.44
C SER A 332 -7.25 -14.21 -0.47
N SER A 333 -8.45 -13.75 -0.13
CA SER A 333 -9.67 -14.06 -0.90
C SER A 333 -10.51 -12.81 -1.22
N THR A 334 -11.34 -12.38 -0.29
CA THR A 334 -12.35 -11.32 -0.49
C THR A 334 -11.72 -9.96 -0.71
N ALA A 335 -10.61 -9.65 -0.01
CA ALA A 335 -9.94 -8.34 -0.11
C ALA A 335 -9.54 -8.00 -1.54
N THR A 336 -9.09 -8.98 -2.32
CA THR A 336 -8.68 -8.77 -3.71
C THR A 336 -9.80 -8.16 -4.54
N PHE A 337 -10.98 -8.75 -4.54
CA PHE A 337 -12.14 -8.25 -5.28
C PHE A 337 -12.65 -6.93 -4.72
N TYR A 338 -12.70 -6.81 -3.40
CA TYR A 338 -13.14 -5.61 -2.72
C TYR A 338 -12.24 -4.41 -3.05
N VAL A 339 -10.92 -4.54 -2.91
CA VAL A 339 -9.96 -3.46 -3.15
C VAL A 339 -9.91 -3.11 -4.64
N LEU A 340 -9.84 -4.12 -5.54
CA LEU A 340 -9.83 -3.89 -6.98
C LEU A 340 -11.12 -3.23 -7.48
N SER A 341 -12.27 -3.52 -6.90
CA SER A 341 -13.52 -2.85 -7.26
C SER A 341 -13.45 -1.35 -7.03
N PHE A 342 -12.91 -0.90 -5.90
CA PHE A 342 -12.80 0.53 -5.55
C PHE A 342 -11.59 1.21 -6.20
N GLN A 343 -10.45 0.53 -6.32
CA GLN A 343 -9.21 1.18 -6.77
C GLN A 343 -8.87 0.94 -8.25
N LEU A 344 -9.58 0.05 -8.93
CA LEU A 344 -9.44 -0.20 -10.37
C LEU A 344 -10.79 -0.08 -11.10
N GLY A 345 -11.79 -0.85 -10.69
CA GLY A 345 -13.07 -0.93 -11.40
C GLY A 345 -13.83 0.39 -11.43
N LEU A 346 -14.10 0.97 -10.27
CA LEU A 346 -14.77 2.26 -10.14
C LEU A 346 -14.01 3.40 -10.83
N PRO A 347 -12.68 3.55 -10.66
CA PRO A 347 -11.90 4.54 -11.42
C PRO A 347 -12.01 4.40 -12.94
N ILE A 348 -11.98 3.19 -13.47
CA ILE A 348 -12.16 2.97 -14.92
C ILE A 348 -13.53 3.50 -15.36
N ILE A 349 -14.60 3.14 -14.66
CA ILE A 349 -15.97 3.59 -14.97
C ILE A 349 -16.05 5.12 -14.91
N LEU A 350 -15.53 5.74 -13.84
CA LEU A 350 -15.52 7.19 -13.68
C LEU A 350 -14.75 7.89 -14.80
N LEU A 351 -13.58 7.32 -15.20
CA LEU A 351 -12.79 7.89 -16.29
C LEU A 351 -13.52 7.82 -17.63
N LEU A 352 -14.16 6.69 -17.94
CA LEU A 352 -14.94 6.54 -19.17
C LEU A 352 -16.08 7.58 -19.22
N ILE A 353 -16.82 7.76 -18.13
CA ILE A 353 -17.89 8.77 -18.03
C ILE A 353 -17.31 10.19 -18.22
N ALA A 354 -16.17 10.50 -17.58
CA ALA A 354 -15.51 11.79 -17.70
C ALA A 354 -15.09 12.10 -19.14
N LEU A 355 -14.52 11.12 -19.85
CA LEU A 355 -14.08 11.26 -21.24
C LEU A 355 -15.28 11.52 -22.19
N ILE A 356 -16.38 10.76 -22.03
CA ILE A 356 -17.61 10.96 -22.82
C ILE A 356 -18.18 12.36 -22.59
N LYS A 357 -18.26 12.79 -21.34
CA LYS A 357 -18.81 14.11 -20.96
C LYS A 357 -17.97 15.27 -21.52
N ASN A 358 -16.64 15.15 -21.47
CA ASN A 358 -15.76 16.18 -22.01
C ASN A 358 -15.81 16.24 -23.54
N ARG A 359 -15.92 15.11 -24.23
CA ARG A 359 -16.09 15.06 -25.68
C ARG A 359 -17.39 15.73 -26.14
N SER A 360 -18.49 15.49 -25.41
CA SER A 360 -19.78 16.13 -25.67
C SER A 360 -19.75 17.64 -25.48
N LYS A 361 -18.99 18.16 -24.50
CA LYS A 361 -18.83 19.60 -24.29
C LYS A 361 -18.03 20.25 -25.44
N GLN A 362 -16.98 19.62 -25.91
CA GLN A 362 -16.19 20.12 -27.02
C GLN A 362 -16.97 20.16 -28.36
N MET A 363 -17.88 19.21 -28.57
CA MET A 363 -18.74 19.19 -29.76
C MET A 363 -19.87 20.24 -29.72
N LYS A 364 -20.36 20.62 -28.53
CA LYS A 364 -21.40 21.65 -28.36
C LYS A 364 -20.85 23.08 -28.33
N GLY A 365 -19.54 23.26 -28.16
CA GLY A 365 -18.86 24.56 -28.16
C GLY A 365 -18.20 24.92 -29.50
N LYS A 366 -18.33 24.08 -30.51
CA LYS A 366 -18.11 24.36 -31.92
C LYS A 366 -19.42 24.61 -32.64
#